data_fb3a18170919e12b4f8268a3adf8c77d
#
_entry.id   fb3a18170919e12b4f8268a3adf8c77d
#
_cell.length_a   1.000
_cell.length_b   1.000
_cell.length_c   1.000
_cell.angle_alpha   90.00
_cell.angle_beta   90.00
_cell.angle_gamma   90.00
#
_symmetry.space_group_name_H-M   'P 1'
#
loop_
_entity.id
_entity.type
_entity.pdbx_description
1 polymer ?
#
loop_
_entity_poly.entity_id
_entity_poly.type
_entity_poly.pdbx_seq_one_letter_code
_entity_poly.pdbx_strand_id
1 'polypeptide(L)'
;MTQAAHLHDPLTGQHLTFLKTSAETAGELLQLEVMLDHGGWVPLHVHARQDETVTVLAGELTVRVGGTERTIGVGDTVAVPRRKLHVVRNSGDGEARFLLEVRPARRMELFMRSLFRMMKLFVPLAKLRSRRQLK
;
A
#
# COMPACT_ATOMS: atom_id res chain seq x y z
N MET A 1 3.32 15.03 -20.44
CA MET A 1 3.22 14.61 -19.02
C MET A 1 2.57 13.24 -18.95
N THR A 2 3.29 12.27 -18.45
CA THR A 2 2.72 10.97 -18.16
C THR A 2 1.84 11.05 -16.93
N GLN A 3 0.61 10.57 -17.03
CA GLN A 3 -0.25 10.44 -15.88
C GLN A 3 0.37 9.44 -14.88
N ALA A 4 0.27 9.74 -13.59
CA ALA A 4 0.68 8.80 -12.56
C ALA A 4 -0.09 7.49 -12.72
N ALA A 5 0.63 6.37 -12.73
CA ALA A 5 0.00 5.07 -12.82
C ALA A 5 -0.75 4.76 -11.53
N HIS A 6 -1.97 4.26 -11.67
CA HIS A 6 -2.86 3.94 -10.57
C HIS A 6 -3.24 2.46 -10.61
N LEU A 7 -3.13 1.79 -9.46
CA LEU A 7 -3.54 0.40 -9.29
C LEU A 7 -4.59 0.32 -8.18
N HIS A 8 -5.56 -0.57 -8.34
CA HIS A 8 -6.60 -0.78 -7.34
C HIS A 8 -6.80 -2.27 -7.09
N ASP A 9 -6.81 -2.65 -5.82
CA ASP A 9 -7.17 -4.00 -5.39
C ASP A 9 -8.47 -3.96 -4.61
N PRO A 10 -9.59 -4.42 -5.19
CA PRO A 10 -10.88 -4.38 -4.53
C PRO A 10 -11.00 -5.37 -3.36
N LEU A 11 -10.12 -6.37 -3.29
CA LEU A 11 -10.17 -7.35 -2.21
C LEU A 11 -9.67 -6.76 -0.88
N THR A 12 -8.54 -6.06 -0.92
CA THR A 12 -7.93 -5.45 0.27
C THR A 12 -8.29 -3.99 0.45
N GLY A 13 -8.88 -3.36 -0.55
CA GLY A 13 -9.23 -1.94 -0.51
C GLY A 13 -8.05 -1.01 -0.73
N GLN A 14 -6.97 -1.48 -1.37
CA GLN A 14 -5.79 -0.68 -1.67
C GLN A 14 -5.93 0.05 -2.99
N HIS A 15 -5.53 1.34 -3.00
CA HIS A 15 -5.38 2.16 -4.20
C HIS A 15 -3.96 2.72 -4.20
N LEU A 16 -3.18 2.37 -5.21
CA LEU A 16 -1.78 2.80 -5.33
C LEU A 16 -1.64 3.83 -6.43
N THR A 17 -0.94 4.91 -6.16
CA THR A 17 -0.58 5.92 -7.16
C THR A 17 0.93 6.13 -7.11
N PHE A 18 1.64 5.80 -8.20
CA PHE A 18 3.08 5.94 -8.27
C PHE A 18 3.46 7.40 -8.47
N LEU A 19 4.29 7.93 -7.58
CA LEU A 19 4.75 9.32 -7.59
C LEU A 19 6.16 9.45 -8.17
N LYS A 20 7.08 8.55 -7.74
CA LYS A 20 8.44 8.47 -8.29
C LYS A 20 8.74 7.01 -8.57
N THR A 21 9.10 6.72 -9.81
CA THR A 21 9.37 5.35 -10.26
C THR A 21 10.86 5.02 -10.10
N SER A 22 11.18 3.75 -10.18
CA SER A 22 12.55 3.26 -10.18
C SER A 22 13.36 3.88 -11.33
N ALA A 23 12.76 4.01 -12.52
CA ALA A 23 13.42 4.63 -13.67
C ALA A 23 13.77 6.09 -13.42
N GLU A 24 12.86 6.85 -12.79
CA GLU A 24 13.06 8.26 -12.51
C GLU A 24 14.13 8.53 -11.45
N THR A 25 14.41 7.55 -10.58
CA THR A 25 15.35 7.70 -9.46
C THR A 25 16.62 6.86 -9.63
N ALA A 26 16.85 6.30 -10.80
CA ALA A 26 17.97 5.39 -11.07
C ALA A 26 18.01 4.20 -10.08
N GLY A 27 16.84 3.68 -9.73
CA GLY A 27 16.71 2.52 -8.85
C GLY A 27 16.82 2.80 -7.35
N GLU A 28 17.00 4.06 -6.95
CA GLU A 28 17.22 4.39 -5.54
C GLU A 28 15.93 4.43 -4.72
N LEU A 29 14.85 4.94 -5.31
CA LEU A 29 13.61 5.20 -4.59
C LEU A 29 12.40 4.84 -5.46
N LEU A 30 11.48 4.12 -4.87
CA LEU A 30 10.11 4.04 -5.33
C LEU A 30 9.24 4.80 -4.31
N GLN A 31 8.51 5.80 -4.77
CA GLN A 31 7.61 6.58 -3.93
C GLN A 31 6.19 6.46 -4.47
N LEU A 32 5.27 6.13 -3.61
CA LEU A 32 3.87 6.03 -3.99
C LEU A 32 2.96 6.49 -2.85
N GLU A 33 1.78 6.94 -3.24
CA GLU A 33 0.70 7.18 -2.31
C GLU A 33 -0.19 5.95 -2.28
N VAL A 34 -0.48 5.48 -1.07
CA VAL A 34 -1.42 4.38 -0.85
C VAL A 34 -2.66 4.96 -0.17
N MET A 35 -3.82 4.74 -0.77
CA MET A 35 -5.10 5.02 -0.13
C MET A 35 -5.74 3.69 0.24
N LEU A 36 -6.20 3.60 1.48
CA LEU A 36 -6.94 2.44 1.97
C LEU A 36 -8.40 2.83 2.18
N ASP A 37 -9.31 2.08 1.59
CA ASP A 37 -10.73 2.20 1.86
C ASP A 37 -10.99 1.98 3.35
N HIS A 38 -12.12 2.40 3.86
CA HIS A 38 -12.52 2.06 5.23
C HIS A 38 -12.43 0.53 5.43
N GLY A 39 -11.70 0.11 6.45
CA GLY A 39 -11.43 -1.30 6.70
C GLY A 39 -10.41 -1.95 5.77
N GLY A 40 -9.79 -1.17 4.89
CA GLY A 40 -8.76 -1.68 3.98
C GLY A 40 -7.44 -2.00 4.69
N TRP A 41 -6.64 -2.84 4.08
CA TRP A 41 -5.35 -3.24 4.69
C TRP A 41 -4.34 -3.66 3.64
N VAL A 42 -3.06 -3.55 4.01
CA VAL A 42 -1.95 -4.17 3.28
C VAL A 42 -1.63 -5.48 4.01
N PRO A 43 -1.76 -6.64 3.36
CA PRO A 43 -1.54 -7.93 4.01
C PRO A 43 -0.15 -8.10 4.60
N LEU A 44 -0.04 -9.00 5.57
CA LEU A 44 1.24 -9.34 6.19
C LEU A 44 2.25 -9.80 5.13
N HIS A 45 3.41 -9.15 5.09
CA HIS A 45 4.48 -9.48 4.15
C HIS A 45 5.84 -9.03 4.69
N VAL A 46 6.89 -9.38 3.97
CA VAL A 46 8.26 -9.06 4.33
C VAL A 46 9.08 -8.77 3.07
N HIS A 47 9.98 -7.81 3.16
CA HIS A 47 10.94 -7.52 2.09
C HIS A 47 12.35 -7.85 2.57
N ALA A 48 13.05 -8.71 1.84
CA ALA A 48 14.38 -9.16 2.22
C ALA A 48 15.48 -8.11 1.98
N ARG A 49 15.27 -7.20 1.02
CA ARG A 49 16.32 -6.32 0.49
C ARG A 49 15.91 -4.85 0.40
N GLN A 50 14.81 -4.47 1.02
CA GLN A 50 14.28 -3.11 0.90
C GLN A 50 13.82 -2.62 2.26
N ASP A 51 14.13 -1.37 2.54
CA ASP A 51 13.59 -0.66 3.68
C ASP A 51 12.43 0.20 3.22
N GLU A 52 11.41 0.33 4.03
CA GLU A 52 10.26 1.16 3.74
C GLU A 52 10.04 2.19 4.82
N THR A 53 9.43 3.32 4.45
CA THR A 53 8.86 4.27 5.39
C THR A 53 7.40 4.51 5.04
N VAL A 54 6.58 4.60 6.06
CA VAL A 54 5.15 4.89 5.96
C VAL A 54 4.89 6.20 6.68
N THR A 55 4.42 7.22 5.95
CA THR A 55 4.07 8.53 6.52
C THR A 55 2.58 8.78 6.30
N VAL A 56 1.83 9.00 7.37
CA VAL A 56 0.38 9.21 7.28
C VAL A 56 0.08 10.58 6.70
N LEU A 57 -0.72 10.63 5.65
CA LEU A 57 -1.18 11.86 5.00
C LEU A 57 -2.62 12.20 5.39
N ALA A 58 -3.45 11.21 5.63
CA ALA A 58 -4.85 11.40 6.02
C ALA A 58 -5.35 10.17 6.76
N GLY A 59 -6.22 10.37 7.74
CA GLY A 59 -6.83 9.28 8.49
C GLY A 59 -5.92 8.70 9.57
N GLU A 60 -6.16 7.45 9.92
CA GLU A 60 -5.47 6.76 10.99
C GLU A 60 -5.06 5.37 10.53
N LEU A 61 -3.84 4.96 10.83
CA LEU A 61 -3.32 3.64 10.51
C LEU A 61 -2.92 2.91 11.78
N THR A 62 -3.10 1.60 11.79
CA THR A 62 -2.43 0.71 12.74
C THR A 62 -1.41 -0.10 11.98
N VAL A 63 -0.14 0.05 12.37
CA VAL A 63 1.00 -0.58 11.70
C VAL A 63 1.64 -1.55 12.68
N ARG A 64 1.78 -2.79 12.24
CA ARG A 64 2.52 -3.82 12.98
C ARG A 64 3.81 -4.12 12.26
N VAL A 65 4.93 -3.97 12.94
CA VAL A 65 6.27 -4.28 12.43
C VAL A 65 6.91 -5.27 13.39
N GLY A 66 7.13 -6.48 12.94
CA GLY A 66 7.56 -7.57 13.82
C GLY A 66 6.53 -7.80 14.92
N GLY A 67 6.96 -7.74 16.17
CA GLY A 67 6.09 -7.90 17.34
C GLY A 67 5.50 -6.60 17.88
N THR A 68 5.77 -5.44 17.25
CA THR A 68 5.35 -4.13 17.76
C THR A 68 4.22 -3.57 16.93
N GLU A 69 3.11 -3.21 17.58
CA GLU A 69 1.96 -2.59 16.94
C GLU A 69 1.82 -1.14 17.42
N ARG A 70 1.59 -0.23 16.47
CA ARG A 70 1.40 1.20 16.74
C ARG A 70 0.22 1.74 15.95
N THR A 71 -0.58 2.59 16.58
CA THR A 71 -1.60 3.38 15.91
C THR A 71 -1.06 4.79 15.70
N ILE A 72 -1.07 5.26 14.46
CA ILE A 72 -0.46 6.51 14.06
C ILE A 72 -1.44 7.38 13.26
N GLY A 73 -1.26 8.69 13.36
CA GLY A 73 -2.09 9.69 12.69
C GLY A 73 -1.28 10.58 11.75
N VAL A 74 -1.95 11.57 11.19
CA VAL A 74 -1.38 12.49 10.19
C VAL A 74 -0.06 13.09 10.68
N GLY A 75 0.96 12.99 9.82
CA GLY A 75 2.29 13.50 10.09
C GLY A 75 3.24 12.49 10.73
N ASP A 76 2.72 11.39 11.29
CA ASP A 76 3.57 10.35 11.87
C ASP A 76 4.21 9.50 10.79
N THR A 77 5.45 9.08 11.05
CA THR A 77 6.23 8.20 10.17
C THR A 77 6.68 6.96 10.92
N VAL A 78 6.54 5.81 10.27
CA VAL A 78 7.03 4.53 10.77
C VAL A 78 8.04 3.97 9.79
N ALA A 79 9.20 3.55 10.31
CA ALA A 79 10.20 2.83 9.53
C ALA A 79 9.89 1.33 9.56
N VAL A 80 9.95 0.71 8.39
CA VAL A 80 9.80 -0.74 8.23
C VAL A 80 11.10 -1.27 7.67
N PRO A 81 12.02 -1.73 8.54
CA PRO A 81 13.30 -2.27 8.09
C PRO A 81 13.12 -3.54 7.27
N ARG A 82 14.10 -3.81 6.39
CA ARG A 82 14.14 -5.08 5.67
C ARG A 82 14.09 -6.27 6.63
N ARG A 83 13.52 -7.38 6.19
CA ARG A 83 13.42 -8.64 6.94
C ARG A 83 12.45 -8.59 8.13
N LYS A 84 11.68 -7.51 8.28
CA LYS A 84 10.64 -7.43 9.31
C LYS A 84 9.27 -7.67 8.69
N LEU A 85 8.56 -8.67 9.21
CA LEU A 85 7.16 -8.90 8.85
C LEU A 85 6.34 -7.68 9.27
N HIS A 86 5.47 -7.23 8.39
CA HIS A 86 4.64 -6.05 8.69
C HIS A 86 3.27 -6.13 8.04
N VAL A 87 2.34 -5.43 8.63
CA VAL A 87 0.98 -5.25 8.13
C VAL A 87 0.55 -3.82 8.43
N VAL A 88 -0.20 -3.23 7.51
CA VAL A 88 -0.76 -1.89 7.67
C VAL A 88 -2.27 -2.00 7.48
N ARG A 89 -3.04 -1.46 8.41
CA ARG A 89 -4.48 -1.43 8.26
C ARG A 89 -5.05 -0.05 8.56
N ASN A 90 -6.13 0.25 7.87
CA ASN A 90 -6.91 1.45 8.15
C ASN A 90 -7.76 1.19 9.39
N SER A 91 -7.40 1.81 10.50
CA SER A 91 -8.09 1.67 11.79
C SER A 91 -9.00 2.84 12.12
N GLY A 92 -9.12 3.81 11.20
CA GLY A 92 -9.99 4.97 11.37
C GLY A 92 -11.41 4.75 10.85
N ASP A 93 -12.21 5.81 10.89
CA ASP A 93 -13.63 5.77 10.51
C ASP A 93 -13.90 6.03 9.03
N GLY A 94 -12.91 6.52 8.31
CA GLY A 94 -13.02 6.82 6.89
C GLY A 94 -11.87 6.20 6.11
N GLU A 95 -11.58 6.76 4.94
CA GLU A 95 -10.41 6.34 4.18
C GLU A 95 -9.12 6.86 4.84
N ALA A 96 -8.02 6.17 4.60
CA ALA A 96 -6.70 6.59 5.06
C ALA A 96 -5.75 6.71 3.87
N ARG A 97 -4.78 7.60 3.96
CA ARG A 97 -3.75 7.78 2.95
C ARG A 97 -2.39 7.84 3.60
N PHE A 98 -1.41 7.22 2.96
CA PHE A 98 -0.04 7.32 3.42
C PHE A 98 0.93 7.37 2.25
N LEU A 99 2.07 7.99 2.49
CA LEU A 99 3.19 8.00 1.58
C LEU A 99 4.04 6.77 1.90
N LEU A 100 4.26 5.95 0.90
CA LEU A 100 5.15 4.79 1.02
C LEU A 100 6.42 5.07 0.22
N GLU A 101 7.57 4.94 0.87
CA GLU A 101 8.87 5.08 0.22
C GLU A 101 9.65 3.79 0.40
N VAL A 102 10.14 3.24 -0.70
CA VAL A 102 10.87 1.97 -0.75
C VAL A 102 12.28 2.23 -1.24
N ARG A 103 13.29 1.82 -0.45
CA ARG A 103 14.71 2.03 -0.77
C ARG A 103 15.52 0.75 -0.55
N PRO A 104 16.32 0.30 -1.52
CA PRO A 104 16.30 0.68 -2.94
C PRO A 104 15.02 0.18 -3.63
N ALA A 105 14.67 0.80 -4.73
CA ALA A 105 13.41 0.50 -5.42
C ALA A 105 13.38 -0.92 -6.02
N ARG A 106 14.49 -1.35 -6.58
CA ARG A 106 14.62 -2.66 -7.25
C ARG A 106 13.48 -2.91 -8.22
N ARG A 107 12.82 -4.07 -8.12
CA ARG A 107 11.69 -4.45 -8.96
C ARG A 107 10.34 -4.33 -8.26
N MET A 108 10.27 -3.54 -7.19
CA MET A 108 9.04 -3.42 -6.40
C MET A 108 7.86 -2.92 -7.24
N GLU A 109 8.08 -1.93 -8.10
CA GLU A 109 7.04 -1.42 -8.97
C GLU A 109 6.49 -2.50 -9.90
N LEU A 110 7.37 -3.25 -10.55
CA LEU A 110 6.98 -4.35 -11.43
C LEU A 110 6.23 -5.43 -10.66
N PHE A 111 6.72 -5.76 -9.48
CA PHE A 111 6.07 -6.73 -8.61
C PHE A 111 4.66 -6.29 -8.21
N MET A 112 4.49 -5.04 -7.79
CA MET A 112 3.19 -4.49 -7.41
C MET A 112 2.21 -4.49 -8.58
N ARG A 113 2.67 -4.07 -9.76
CA ARG A 113 1.83 -4.07 -10.97
C ARG A 113 1.36 -5.47 -11.34
N SER A 114 2.28 -6.44 -11.29
CA SER A 114 1.97 -7.83 -11.61
C SER A 114 1.02 -8.45 -10.58
N LEU A 115 1.28 -8.21 -9.30
CA LEU A 115 0.45 -8.72 -8.21
C LEU A 115 -0.98 -8.18 -8.30
N PHE A 116 -1.14 -6.87 -8.48
CA PHE A 116 -2.47 -6.24 -8.54
C PHE A 116 -3.25 -6.66 -9.77
N ARG A 117 -2.55 -6.87 -10.89
CA ARG A 117 -3.18 -7.41 -12.10
C ARG A 117 -3.70 -8.82 -11.87
N MET A 118 -2.90 -9.66 -11.22
CA MET A 118 -3.28 -11.03 -10.90
C MET A 118 -4.44 -11.08 -9.92
N MET A 119 -4.43 -10.23 -8.89
CA MET A 119 -5.48 -10.20 -7.88
C MET A 119 -6.85 -9.83 -8.44
N LYS A 120 -6.91 -9.02 -9.50
CA LYS A 120 -8.16 -8.71 -10.19
C LYS A 120 -8.84 -9.93 -10.79
N LEU A 121 -8.08 -10.95 -11.15
CA LEU A 121 -8.60 -12.20 -11.72
C LEU A 121 -9.25 -13.10 -10.66
N PHE A 122 -8.95 -12.87 -9.39
CA PHE A 122 -9.38 -13.71 -8.28
C PHE A 122 -10.40 -13.03 -7.34
N VAL A 123 -11.00 -11.91 -7.78
CA VAL A 123 -12.04 -11.25 -6.97
C VAL A 123 -13.25 -12.18 -6.85
N PRO A 124 -13.69 -12.52 -5.62
CA PRO A 124 -14.83 -13.41 -5.43
C PRO A 124 -16.11 -12.87 -6.07
N LEU A 125 -16.88 -13.75 -6.72
CA LEU A 125 -18.17 -13.40 -7.33
C LEU A 125 -19.11 -12.72 -6.33
N ALA A 126 -19.06 -13.11 -5.06
CA ALA A 126 -19.85 -12.50 -4.00
C ALA A 126 -19.59 -11.01 -3.85
N LYS A 127 -18.34 -10.56 -3.96
CA LYS A 127 -17.99 -9.14 -3.92
C LYS A 127 -18.48 -8.37 -5.15
N LEU A 128 -18.46 -8.99 -6.31
CA LEU A 128 -18.98 -8.40 -7.54
C LEU A 128 -20.51 -8.26 -7.48
N ARG A 129 -21.21 -9.23 -6.94
CA ARG A 129 -22.67 -9.19 -6.75
C ARG A 129 -23.08 -8.08 -5.77
N SER A 130 -22.35 -7.93 -4.66
CA SER A 130 -22.58 -6.87 -3.68
C SER A 130 -22.48 -5.48 -4.31
N ARG A 131 -21.52 -5.26 -5.20
CA ARG A 131 -21.38 -3.97 -5.91
C ARG A 131 -22.52 -3.72 -6.89
N ARG A 132 -23.08 -4.76 -7.53
CA ARG A 132 -24.21 -4.62 -8.44
C ARG A 132 -25.51 -4.32 -7.72
N GLN A 133 -25.65 -4.78 -6.49
CA GLN A 133 -26.87 -4.54 -5.70
C GLN A 133 -26.90 -3.13 -5.08
N LEU A 134 -25.75 -2.47 -4.97
CA LEU A 134 -25.65 -1.11 -4.43
C LEU A 134 -25.86 -0.02 -5.49
N LYS A 135 -26.11 -0.40 -6.72
CA LYS A 135 -26.49 0.50 -7.80
C LYS A 135 -28.02 0.52 -7.92
#